data_c21e9498237a6e9c327fd7e574a75607
#
_entry.id   c21e9498237a6e9c327fd7e574a75607
#
_cell.length_a   1.000
_cell.length_b   1.000
_cell.length_c   1.000
_cell.angle_alpha   90.00
_cell.angle_beta   90.00
_cell.angle_gamma   90.00
#
_symmetry.space_group_name_H-M   'P 1'
#
loop_
_entity.id
_entity.type
_entity.pdbx_description
1 polymer ?
#
loop_
_entity_poly.entity_id
_entity_poly.type
_entity_poly.pdbx_seq_one_letter_code
_entity_poly.pdbx_strand_id
1 'polypeptide(L)'
;MNSAVDAAGRHLAKELAPRRVNVVSPGVVDTSLWGEAGSEGRAAVMARASSVLPVKRAGTPDELAAAYLFAMTNGFLTGAVIDVDGGGLL
;
A
#
# COMPACT_ATOMS: atom_id res chain seq x y z
N MET A 1 -1.90 7.85 -4.20
CA MET A 1 -3.22 7.19 -4.01
C MET A 1 -4.06 7.29 -5.26
N ASN A 2 -4.77 6.23 -5.61
CA ASN A 2 -5.61 6.22 -6.81
C ASN A 2 -7.09 6.12 -6.43
N SER A 3 -7.79 7.26 -6.40
CA SER A 3 -9.20 7.35 -6.02
C SER A 3 -10.13 6.54 -6.92
N ALA A 4 -9.78 6.39 -8.20
CA ALA A 4 -10.57 5.60 -9.14
C ALA A 4 -10.50 4.10 -8.80
N VAL A 5 -9.33 3.60 -8.42
CA VAL A 5 -9.16 2.21 -7.98
C VAL A 5 -9.91 1.97 -6.67
N ASP A 6 -9.85 2.92 -5.74
CA ASP A 6 -10.55 2.82 -4.46
C ASP A 6 -12.07 2.75 -4.67
N ALA A 7 -12.61 3.63 -5.50
CA ALA A 7 -14.04 3.64 -5.84
C ALA A 7 -14.46 2.35 -6.57
N ALA A 8 -13.65 1.88 -7.52
CA ALA A 8 -13.90 0.64 -8.23
C ALA A 8 -13.92 -0.56 -7.28
N GLY A 9 -13.01 -0.60 -6.32
CA GLY A 9 -12.95 -1.66 -5.31
C GLY A 9 -14.23 -1.72 -4.47
N ARG A 10 -14.72 -0.57 -4.02
CA ARG A 10 -15.97 -0.50 -3.25
C ARG A 10 -17.18 -0.94 -4.08
N HIS A 11 -17.24 -0.50 -5.33
CA HIS A 11 -18.31 -0.88 -6.24
C HIS A 11 -18.31 -2.39 -6.49
N LEU A 12 -17.14 -2.96 -6.78
CA LEU A 12 -17.00 -4.40 -6.99
C LEU A 12 -17.37 -5.20 -5.73
N ALA A 13 -17.06 -4.70 -4.56
CA ALA A 13 -17.43 -5.36 -3.31
C ALA A 13 -18.94 -5.51 -3.17
N LYS A 14 -19.69 -4.52 -3.62
CA LYS A 14 -21.16 -4.60 -3.64
C LYS A 14 -21.66 -5.57 -4.72
N GLU A 15 -21.13 -5.45 -5.93
CA GLU A 15 -21.58 -6.28 -7.06
C GLU A 15 -21.23 -7.75 -6.91
N LEU A 16 -20.06 -8.05 -6.37
CA LEU A 16 -19.56 -9.41 -6.25
C LEU A 16 -19.92 -10.09 -4.94
N ALA A 17 -20.66 -9.39 -4.06
CA ALA A 17 -21.08 -9.98 -2.80
C ALA A 17 -21.76 -11.36 -3.03
N PRO A 18 -21.51 -12.34 -2.18
CA PRO A 18 -20.80 -12.31 -0.91
C PRO A 18 -19.26 -12.45 -1.02
N ARG A 19 -18.70 -12.39 -2.22
CA ARG A 19 -17.24 -12.38 -2.40
C ARG A 19 -16.68 -11.08 -1.84
N ARG A 20 -15.59 -11.20 -1.10
CA ARG A 20 -14.94 -10.05 -0.50
C ARG A 20 -13.98 -9.40 -1.50
N VAL A 21 -14.01 -8.08 -1.57
CA VAL A 21 -13.11 -7.29 -2.41
C VAL A 21 -12.57 -6.14 -1.57
N ASN A 22 -11.26 -6.07 -1.42
CA ASN A 22 -10.58 -5.00 -0.70
C ASN A 22 -9.45 -4.45 -1.55
N VAL A 23 -9.05 -3.22 -1.28
CA VAL A 23 -7.94 -2.57 -1.97
C VAL A 23 -6.83 -2.33 -0.95
N VAL A 24 -5.60 -2.69 -1.32
CA VAL A 24 -4.41 -2.29 -0.56
C VAL A 24 -3.72 -1.18 -1.36
N SER A 25 -3.54 -0.02 -0.75
CA SER A 25 -2.96 1.16 -1.37
C SER A 25 -1.58 1.42 -0.75
N PRO A 26 -0.48 1.01 -1.42
CA PRO A 26 0.85 1.20 -0.87
C PRO A 26 1.37 2.61 -1.11
N GLY A 27 2.26 3.05 -0.21
CA GLY A 27 3.09 4.21 -0.45
C GLY A 27 4.46 3.81 -1.01
N VAL A 28 5.51 4.47 -0.55
CA VAL A 28 6.87 4.19 -0.97
C VAL A 28 7.38 2.94 -0.25
N VAL A 29 7.65 1.88 -1.02
CA VAL A 29 8.18 0.62 -0.52
C VAL A 29 9.56 0.39 -1.13
N ASP A 30 10.51 -0.01 -0.31
CA ASP A 30 11.91 -0.23 -0.73
C ASP A 30 12.01 -1.49 -1.60
N THR A 31 11.94 -1.29 -2.91
CA THR A 31 11.95 -2.37 -3.90
C THR A 31 12.81 -1.98 -5.11
N SER A 32 13.05 -2.95 -5.98
CA SER A 32 13.77 -2.76 -7.25
C SER A 32 13.05 -1.82 -8.23
N LEU A 33 11.78 -1.46 -7.97
CA LEU A 33 11.07 -0.44 -8.76
C LEU A 33 11.85 0.88 -8.80
N TRP A 34 12.59 1.23 -7.74
CA TRP A 34 13.34 2.47 -7.60
C TRP A 34 14.80 2.34 -8.05
N GLY A 35 15.19 1.20 -8.61
CA GLY A 35 16.53 0.90 -9.07
C GLY A 35 17.13 -0.29 -8.34
N GLU A 36 18.36 -0.64 -8.72
CA GLU A 36 19.07 -1.74 -8.07
C GLU A 36 19.44 -1.39 -6.63
N ALA A 37 19.60 -2.42 -5.80
CA ALA A 37 20.08 -2.25 -4.43
C ALA A 37 21.43 -1.50 -4.43
N GLY A 38 21.53 -0.44 -3.63
CA GLY A 38 22.72 0.39 -3.56
C GLY A 38 22.87 1.44 -4.65
N SER A 39 21.93 1.53 -5.62
CA SER A 39 21.96 2.58 -6.64
C SER A 39 21.66 3.96 -6.04
N GLU A 40 22.19 5.00 -6.68
CA GLU A 40 21.93 6.38 -6.24
C GLU A 40 20.47 6.76 -6.33
N GLY A 41 19.78 6.33 -7.39
CA GLY A 41 18.36 6.62 -7.57
C GLY A 41 17.50 6.02 -6.47
N ARG A 42 17.76 4.77 -6.12
CA ARG A 42 17.05 4.10 -5.03
C ARG A 42 17.35 4.74 -3.67
N ALA A 43 18.63 5.07 -3.43
CA ALA A 43 19.03 5.76 -2.21
C ALA A 43 18.36 7.12 -2.07
N ALA A 44 18.20 7.87 -3.16
CA ALA A 44 17.53 9.18 -3.17
C ALA A 44 16.04 9.05 -2.79
N VAL A 45 15.35 8.04 -3.30
CA VAL A 45 13.94 7.78 -2.95
C VAL A 45 13.82 7.42 -1.47
N MET A 46 14.70 6.57 -0.97
CA MET A 46 14.69 6.18 0.45
C MET A 46 14.98 7.37 1.37
N ALA A 47 15.95 8.23 0.99
CA ALA A 47 16.27 9.44 1.73
C ALA A 47 15.09 10.42 1.78
N ARG A 48 14.39 10.59 0.66
CA ARG A 48 13.20 11.43 0.61
C ARG A 48 12.11 10.89 1.52
N ALA A 49 11.87 9.58 1.51
CA ALA A 49 10.89 8.95 2.40
C ALA A 49 11.23 9.23 3.88
N SER A 50 12.51 9.11 4.23
CA SER A 50 12.98 9.41 5.60
C SER A 50 12.70 10.85 6.01
N SER A 51 12.72 11.76 5.06
CA SER A 51 12.55 13.20 5.33
C SER A 51 11.07 13.60 5.37
N VAL A 52 10.22 13.06 4.50
CA VAL A 52 8.84 13.55 4.34
C VAL A 52 7.77 12.69 4.99
N LEU A 53 8.00 11.39 5.16
CA LEU A 53 6.98 10.52 5.75
C LEU A 53 6.93 10.63 7.27
N PRO A 54 5.73 10.64 7.88
CA PRO A 54 5.59 10.63 9.33
C PRO A 54 6.34 9.49 10.02
N VAL A 55 6.37 8.29 9.42
CA VAL A 55 7.12 7.15 9.99
C VAL A 55 8.62 7.25 9.77
N LYS A 56 9.10 8.24 8.99
CA LYS A 56 10.52 8.55 8.78
C LYS A 56 11.31 7.47 8.05
N ARG A 57 10.66 6.67 7.24
CA ARG A 57 11.31 5.67 6.38
C ARG A 57 10.34 5.18 5.31
N ALA A 58 10.88 4.56 4.27
CA ALA A 58 10.08 3.76 3.33
C ALA A 58 9.59 2.48 4.03
N GLY A 59 8.52 1.90 3.52
CA GLY A 59 8.05 0.60 3.95
C GLY A 59 8.90 -0.53 3.39
N THR A 60 8.69 -1.73 3.90
CA THR A 60 9.34 -2.95 3.39
C THR A 60 8.33 -3.82 2.65
N PRO A 61 8.78 -4.68 1.73
CA PRO A 61 7.88 -5.64 1.09
C PRO A 61 7.11 -6.52 2.08
N ASP A 62 7.75 -6.92 3.17
CA ASP A 62 7.10 -7.74 4.21
C ASP A 62 5.96 -7.00 4.90
N GLU A 63 6.13 -5.71 5.14
CA GLU A 63 5.09 -4.89 5.74
C GLU A 63 3.88 -4.76 4.81
N LEU A 64 4.13 -4.63 3.51
CA LEU A 64 3.05 -4.60 2.53
C LEU A 64 2.37 -5.96 2.41
N ALA A 65 3.14 -7.05 2.39
CA ALA A 65 2.60 -8.41 2.37
C ALA A 65 1.70 -8.69 3.57
N ALA A 66 2.04 -8.17 4.75
CA ALA A 66 1.22 -8.31 5.95
C ALA A 66 -0.17 -7.69 5.78
N ALA A 67 -0.29 -6.57 5.06
CA ALA A 67 -1.59 -5.96 4.78
C ALA A 67 -2.44 -6.84 3.86
N TYR A 68 -1.84 -7.43 2.83
CA TYR A 68 -2.54 -8.37 1.96
C TYR A 68 -3.01 -9.61 2.73
N LEU A 69 -2.16 -10.18 3.58
CA LEU A 69 -2.52 -11.33 4.41
C LEU A 69 -3.69 -11.00 5.34
N PHE A 70 -3.67 -9.84 5.96
CA PHE A 70 -4.78 -9.37 6.80
C PHE A 70 -6.08 -9.33 6.02
N ALA A 71 -6.07 -8.72 4.83
CA ALA A 71 -7.26 -8.63 3.99
C ALA A 71 -7.75 -10.01 3.53
N MET A 72 -6.83 -10.91 3.20
CA MET A 72 -7.16 -12.27 2.75
C MET A 72 -7.77 -13.13 3.85
N THR A 73 -7.32 -12.97 5.08
CA THR A 73 -7.69 -13.86 6.19
C THR A 73 -8.81 -13.34 7.07
N ASN A 74 -9.15 -12.05 6.96
CA ASN A 74 -10.26 -11.48 7.72
C ASN A 74 -11.57 -11.63 6.95
N GLY A 75 -12.34 -12.64 7.30
CA GLY A 75 -13.59 -12.99 6.61
C GLY A 75 -14.71 -11.96 6.72
N PHE A 76 -14.57 -10.97 7.59
CA PHE A 76 -15.59 -9.92 7.78
C PHE A 76 -15.23 -8.60 7.08
N LEU A 77 -14.10 -8.56 6.37
CA LEU A 77 -13.58 -7.37 5.72
C LEU A 77 -13.92 -7.38 4.23
N THR A 78 -14.72 -6.40 3.79
CA THR A 78 -15.00 -6.17 2.37
C THR A 78 -15.26 -4.69 2.11
N GLY A 79 -14.96 -4.22 0.92
CA GLY A 79 -15.14 -2.82 0.55
C GLY A 79 -14.17 -1.87 1.21
N ALA A 80 -13.13 -2.35 1.85
CA ALA A 80 -12.15 -1.53 2.54
C ALA A 80 -11.02 -1.09 1.62
N VAL A 81 -10.46 0.08 1.92
CA VAL A 81 -9.21 0.57 1.35
C VAL A 81 -8.21 0.65 2.49
N ILE A 82 -7.14 -0.13 2.39
CA ILE A 82 -6.11 -0.22 3.42
C ILE A 82 -4.90 0.57 2.95
N ASP A 83 -4.69 1.76 3.52
CA ASP A 83 -3.53 2.58 3.19
C ASP A 83 -2.31 2.13 3.99
N VAL A 84 -1.26 1.71 3.28
CA VAL A 84 0.01 1.26 3.87
C VAL A 84 1.11 2.16 3.31
N ASP A 85 1.19 3.37 3.80
CA ASP A 85 1.93 4.46 3.17
C ASP A 85 2.82 5.27 4.13
N GLY A 86 2.96 4.83 5.36
CA GLY A 86 3.79 5.53 6.34
C GLY A 86 3.24 6.90 6.74
N GLY A 87 1.97 7.15 6.49
CA GLY A 87 1.34 8.44 6.77
C GLY A 87 1.49 9.45 5.63
N GLY A 88 1.79 9.01 4.42
CA GLY A 88 2.08 9.88 3.28
C GLY A 88 0.91 10.78 2.84
N LEU A 89 -0.31 10.51 3.33
CA LEU A 89 -1.49 11.34 3.03
C LEU A 89 -1.82 12.35 4.14
N LEU A 90 -1.07 12.34 5.21
CA LEU A 90 -1.28 13.25 6.34
C LEU A 90 -0.71 14.65 6.09
#